data_9c0ee2b0e5b386bd40790315ab712544
#
_entry.id   9c0ee2b0e5b386bd40790315ab712544
#
_cell.length_a   1.000
_cell.length_b   1.000
_cell.length_c   1.000
_cell.angle_alpha   90.00
_cell.angle_beta   90.00
_cell.angle_gamma   90.00
#
_symmetry.space_group_name_H-M   'P 1'
#
loop_
_entity.id
_entity.type
_entity.pdbx_description
1 polymer ?
#
loop_
_entity_poly.entity_id
_entity_poly.type
_entity_poly.pdbx_seq_one_letter_code
_entity_poly.pdbx_strand_id
1 'polypeptide(L)'
;GHIFTTGEWTFFLILTGLSLVILIYLFFQSTTIDILSCGDLYAASLGINILALRRKIFILTSIVIGISVSYAGIIGFVGLIIPHIVRFFIPSGQKKIYLLSLWTGGIFLLACDMLAKYLLSMELPVGIITAFIGCPFFMWLLLKKQS
;
A
#
# COMPACT_ATOMS: atom_id res chain seq x y z
N GLY A 1 -19.94 12.04 17.63
CA GLY A 1 -20.58 11.14 16.66
C GLY A 1 -21.01 11.91 15.43
N HIS A 2 -20.16 11.91 14.40
CA HIS A 2 -20.60 12.41 13.10
C HIS A 2 -21.64 11.43 12.58
N ILE A 3 -22.88 11.88 12.50
CA ILE A 3 -23.97 11.16 11.84
C ILE A 3 -23.69 11.26 10.34
N PHE A 4 -23.09 10.22 9.77
CA PHE A 4 -22.93 10.14 8.33
C PHE A 4 -24.29 10.21 7.67
N THR A 5 -24.51 11.19 6.81
CA THR A 5 -25.72 11.27 6.02
C THR A 5 -25.78 10.10 5.02
N THR A 6 -26.96 9.70 4.59
CA THR A 6 -27.13 8.56 3.65
C THR A 6 -26.29 8.74 2.37
N GLY A 7 -26.05 9.97 1.94
CA GLY A 7 -25.20 10.29 0.79
C GLY A 7 -23.72 9.99 1.02
N GLU A 8 -23.22 10.19 2.22
CA GLU A 8 -21.82 9.92 2.55
C GLU A 8 -21.51 8.41 2.55
N TRP A 9 -22.43 7.59 3.04
CA TRP A 9 -22.32 6.13 2.99
C TRP A 9 -22.28 5.59 1.55
N THR A 10 -23.13 6.12 0.69
CA THR A 10 -23.15 5.74 -0.73
C THR A 10 -21.85 6.09 -1.41
N PHE A 11 -21.34 7.28 -1.16
CA PHE A 11 -20.05 7.73 -1.71
C PHE A 11 -18.88 6.88 -1.21
N PHE A 12 -18.86 6.56 0.09
CA PHE A 12 -17.88 5.65 0.69
C PHE A 12 -17.88 4.27 0.03
N LEU A 13 -19.07 3.68 -0.16
CA LEU A 13 -19.21 2.37 -0.79
C LEU A 13 -18.73 2.37 -2.25
N ILE A 14 -19.05 3.42 -3.00
CA ILE A 14 -18.60 3.55 -4.39
C ILE A 14 -17.07 3.64 -4.47
N LEU A 15 -16.44 4.48 -3.66
CA LEU A 15 -14.98 4.63 -3.67
C LEU A 15 -14.26 3.37 -3.17
N THR A 16 -14.81 2.71 -2.14
CA THR A 16 -14.28 1.43 -1.67
C THR A 16 -14.41 0.35 -2.73
N GLY A 17 -15.56 0.27 -3.41
CA GLY A 17 -15.77 -0.64 -4.52
C GLY A 17 -14.80 -0.39 -5.68
N LEU A 18 -14.58 0.87 -6.05
CA LEU A 18 -13.62 1.24 -7.07
C LEU A 18 -12.19 0.83 -6.70
N SER A 19 -11.79 1.09 -5.45
CA SER A 19 -10.45 0.71 -4.99
C SER A 19 -10.25 -0.81 -5.00
N LEU A 20 -11.26 -1.59 -4.59
CA LEU A 20 -11.22 -3.05 -4.65
C LEU A 20 -11.08 -3.56 -6.08
N VAL A 21 -11.82 -3.02 -7.04
CA VAL A 21 -11.69 -3.40 -8.46
C VAL A 21 -10.28 -3.13 -8.97
N ILE A 22 -9.71 -1.98 -8.65
CA ILE A 22 -8.33 -1.65 -9.05
C ILE A 22 -7.32 -2.60 -8.40
N LEU A 23 -7.47 -2.91 -7.12
CA LEU A 23 -6.59 -3.85 -6.40
C LEU A 23 -6.66 -5.25 -7.00
N ILE A 24 -7.85 -5.76 -7.31
CA ILE A 24 -8.04 -7.05 -7.98
C ILE A 24 -7.38 -7.05 -9.35
N TYR A 25 -7.56 -5.99 -10.13
CA TYR A 25 -6.91 -5.85 -11.43
C TYR A 25 -5.38 -5.88 -11.31
N LEU A 26 -4.79 -5.14 -10.37
CA LEU A 26 -3.35 -5.14 -10.12
C LEU A 26 -2.84 -6.50 -9.65
N PHE A 27 -3.65 -7.23 -8.89
CA PHE A 27 -3.33 -8.60 -8.46
C PHE A 27 -3.20 -9.54 -9.67
N PHE A 28 -4.12 -9.48 -10.63
CA PHE A 28 -4.00 -10.27 -11.86
C PHE A 28 -2.81 -9.85 -12.72
N GLN A 29 -2.40 -8.60 -12.65
CA GLN A 29 -1.25 -8.07 -13.38
C GLN A 29 0.10 -8.36 -12.68
N SER A 30 0.09 -8.95 -11.50
CA SER A 30 1.29 -9.21 -10.69
C SER A 30 2.33 -10.09 -11.42
N THR A 31 1.91 -11.02 -12.28
CA THR A 31 2.82 -11.84 -13.11
C THR A 31 3.60 -10.98 -14.11
N THR A 32 2.95 -10.00 -14.73
CA THR A 32 3.60 -9.09 -15.68
C THR A 32 4.57 -8.14 -14.92
N ILE A 33 4.23 -7.78 -13.69
CA ILE A 33 5.11 -7.00 -12.80
C ILE A 33 6.33 -7.82 -12.37
N ASP A 34 6.18 -9.13 -12.15
CA ASP A 34 7.29 -10.05 -11.89
C ASP A 34 8.29 -10.06 -13.07
N ILE A 35 7.78 -10.15 -14.28
CA ILE A 35 8.61 -10.12 -15.51
C ILE A 35 9.38 -8.79 -15.58
N LEU A 36 8.72 -7.68 -15.26
CA LEU A 36 9.35 -6.36 -15.25
C LEU A 36 10.46 -6.26 -14.17
N SER A 37 10.31 -6.95 -13.05
CA SER A 37 11.31 -6.99 -11.98
C SER A 37 12.57 -7.79 -12.35
N CYS A 38 12.48 -8.67 -13.33
CA CYS A 38 13.62 -9.42 -13.89
C CYS A 38 14.51 -8.57 -14.81
N GLY A 39 14.08 -7.37 -15.16
CA GLY A 39 14.82 -6.40 -15.96
C GLY A 39 14.09 -5.96 -17.22
N ASP A 40 14.33 -4.71 -17.58
CA ASP A 40 13.64 -4.05 -18.70
C ASP A 40 13.93 -4.73 -20.05
N LEU A 41 15.16 -5.18 -20.27
CA LEU A 41 15.55 -5.88 -21.51
C LEU A 41 14.82 -7.22 -21.66
N TYR A 42 14.68 -7.95 -20.55
CA TYR A 42 13.95 -9.22 -20.54
C TYR A 42 12.45 -9.00 -20.81
N ALA A 43 11.85 -8.03 -20.16
CA ALA A 43 10.44 -7.68 -20.39
C ALA A 43 10.19 -7.23 -21.85
N ALA A 44 11.10 -6.43 -22.41
CA ALA A 44 11.02 -5.99 -23.81
C ALA A 44 11.13 -7.16 -24.80
N SER A 45 11.97 -8.14 -24.52
CA SER A 45 12.13 -9.34 -25.39
C SER A 45 10.85 -10.19 -25.44
N LEU A 46 10.01 -10.11 -24.41
CA LEU A 46 8.70 -10.75 -24.36
C LEU A 46 7.57 -9.91 -24.99
N GLY A 47 7.90 -8.77 -25.60
CA GLY A 47 6.94 -7.89 -26.26
C GLY A 47 6.13 -7.01 -25.30
N ILE A 48 6.56 -6.86 -24.04
CA ILE A 48 5.88 -6.03 -23.07
C ILE A 48 6.25 -4.55 -23.29
N ASN A 49 5.24 -3.69 -23.47
CA ASN A 49 5.46 -2.26 -23.51
C ASN A 49 5.65 -1.72 -22.07
N ILE A 50 6.92 -1.64 -21.66
CA ILE A 50 7.33 -1.27 -20.31
C ILE A 50 6.79 0.10 -19.89
N LEU A 51 6.88 1.10 -20.78
CA LEU A 51 6.44 2.46 -20.48
C LEU A 51 4.92 2.55 -20.26
N ALA A 52 4.15 1.85 -21.10
CA ALA A 52 2.71 1.80 -20.98
C ALA A 52 2.28 1.08 -19.68
N LEU A 53 2.96 -0.03 -19.35
CA LEU A 53 2.69 -0.81 -18.16
C LEU A 53 3.01 0.02 -16.89
N ARG A 54 4.18 0.63 -16.81
CA ARG A 54 4.57 1.50 -15.68
C ARG A 54 3.60 2.65 -15.49
N ARG A 55 3.24 3.34 -16.57
CA ARG A 55 2.25 4.45 -16.52
C ARG A 55 0.92 3.97 -15.98
N LYS A 56 0.43 2.83 -16.46
CA LYS A 56 -0.86 2.27 -16.04
C LYS A 56 -0.86 1.91 -14.56
N ILE A 57 0.18 1.21 -14.09
CA ILE A 57 0.33 0.87 -12.67
C ILE A 57 0.39 2.14 -11.83
N PHE A 58 1.19 3.12 -12.23
CA PHE A 58 1.33 4.37 -11.51
C PHE A 58 0.01 5.13 -11.36
N ILE A 59 -0.77 5.25 -12.43
CA ILE A 59 -2.07 5.91 -12.41
C ILE A 59 -3.04 5.17 -11.49
N LEU A 60 -3.15 3.85 -11.63
CA LEU A 60 -4.08 3.05 -10.83
C LEU A 60 -3.73 3.06 -9.35
N THR A 61 -2.45 2.92 -9.00
CA THR A 61 -2.02 3.00 -7.61
C THR A 61 -2.22 4.38 -7.02
N SER A 62 -1.98 5.45 -7.79
CA SER A 62 -2.22 6.83 -7.34
C SER A 62 -3.69 7.09 -7.02
N ILE A 63 -4.61 6.53 -7.81
CA ILE A 63 -6.05 6.62 -7.54
C ILE A 63 -6.40 5.93 -6.21
N VAL A 64 -5.92 4.70 -6.00
CA VAL A 64 -6.19 3.96 -4.76
C VAL A 64 -5.61 4.69 -3.54
N ILE A 65 -4.38 5.20 -3.64
CA ILE A 65 -3.74 5.97 -2.58
C ILE A 65 -4.54 7.25 -2.29
N GLY A 66 -4.95 7.98 -3.34
CA GLY A 66 -5.74 9.19 -3.19
C GLY A 66 -7.06 8.95 -2.47
N ILE A 67 -7.78 7.87 -2.83
CA ILE A 67 -9.00 7.44 -2.13
C ILE A 67 -8.70 7.12 -0.67
N SER A 68 -7.66 6.35 -0.41
CA SER A 68 -7.28 5.93 0.97
C SER A 68 -6.94 7.13 1.84
N VAL A 69 -6.15 8.08 1.32
CA VAL A 69 -5.77 9.31 2.04
C VAL A 69 -6.97 10.21 2.30
N SER A 70 -7.92 10.25 1.38
CA SER A 70 -9.15 11.04 1.55
C SER A 70 -9.97 10.63 2.77
N TYR A 71 -9.96 9.34 3.12
CA TYR A 71 -10.73 8.80 4.26
C TYR A 71 -9.92 8.66 5.54
N ALA A 72 -8.72 8.11 5.41
CA ALA A 72 -7.90 7.73 6.57
C ALA A 72 -6.88 8.82 6.95
N GLY A 73 -6.81 9.91 6.18
CA GLY A 73 -5.76 10.91 6.33
C GLY A 73 -4.42 10.42 5.80
N ILE A 74 -3.38 11.19 6.04
CA ILE A 74 -2.03 10.88 5.56
C ILE A 74 -1.48 9.68 6.34
N ILE A 75 -1.48 8.51 5.70
CA ILE A 75 -0.83 7.30 6.23
C ILE A 75 0.57 7.25 5.64
N GLY A 76 1.58 7.57 6.45
CA GLY A 76 2.97 7.58 6.02
C GLY A 76 3.65 6.24 6.19
N PHE A 77 4.63 5.95 5.31
CA PHE A 77 5.58 4.85 5.41
C PHE A 77 5.05 3.41 5.32
N VAL A 78 3.76 3.14 5.56
CA VAL A 78 3.21 1.77 5.55
C VAL A 78 3.45 1.08 4.21
N GLY A 79 3.19 1.78 3.10
CA GLY A 79 3.41 1.25 1.76
C GLY A 79 4.87 0.93 1.41
N LEU A 80 5.83 1.50 2.13
CA LEU A 80 7.25 1.20 1.96
C LEU A 80 7.71 0.09 2.92
N ILE A 81 7.28 0.15 4.16
CA ILE A 81 7.75 -0.75 5.23
C ILE A 81 7.20 -2.15 5.05
N ILE A 82 5.89 -2.28 4.87
CA ILE A 82 5.21 -3.58 4.85
C ILE A 82 5.71 -4.48 3.71
N PRO A 83 5.72 -4.06 2.44
CA PRO A 83 6.23 -4.93 1.37
C PRO A 83 7.72 -5.24 1.53
N HIS A 84 8.49 -4.35 2.17
CA HIS A 84 9.90 -4.60 2.44
C HIS A 84 10.08 -5.69 3.51
N ILE A 85 9.33 -5.64 4.61
CA ILE A 85 9.31 -6.68 5.64
C ILE A 85 8.88 -8.01 5.04
N VAL A 86 7.79 -8.02 4.24
CA VAL A 86 7.31 -9.25 3.61
C VAL A 86 8.35 -9.86 2.68
N ARG A 87 9.06 -9.06 1.88
CA ARG A 87 10.15 -9.54 1.01
C ARG A 87 11.33 -10.12 1.79
N PHE A 88 11.59 -9.61 2.98
CA PHE A 88 12.66 -10.15 3.83
C PHE A 88 12.34 -11.57 4.32
N PHE A 89 11.09 -11.85 4.65
CA PHE A 89 10.67 -13.18 5.11
C PHE A 89 10.36 -14.16 3.98
N ILE A 90 9.84 -13.67 2.85
CA ILE A 90 9.39 -14.52 1.74
C ILE A 90 9.92 -13.94 0.42
N PRO A 91 11.12 -14.35 0.00
CA PRO A 91 11.70 -13.94 -1.29
C PRO A 91 11.06 -14.71 -2.47
N SER A 92 9.76 -14.71 -2.58
CA SER A 92 9.02 -15.37 -3.68
C SER A 92 8.08 -14.40 -4.36
N GLY A 93 7.70 -14.75 -5.61
CA GLY A 93 6.95 -13.96 -6.60
C GLY A 93 5.95 -12.93 -6.10
N GLN A 94 5.72 -11.90 -6.89
CA GLN A 94 4.94 -10.71 -6.55
C GLN A 94 3.53 -11.01 -6.04
N LYS A 95 2.88 -12.08 -6.52
CA LYS A 95 1.53 -12.47 -6.05
C LYS A 95 1.49 -12.73 -4.55
N LYS A 96 2.47 -13.47 -4.03
CA LYS A 96 2.57 -13.79 -2.60
C LYS A 96 2.91 -12.54 -1.79
N ILE A 97 3.85 -11.74 -2.28
CA ILE A 97 4.23 -10.48 -1.65
C ILE A 97 3.03 -9.53 -1.60
N TYR A 98 2.26 -9.43 -2.68
CA TYR A 98 1.08 -8.60 -2.76
C TYR A 98 0.02 -9.00 -1.73
N LEU A 99 -0.36 -10.29 -1.69
CA LEU A 99 -1.35 -10.81 -0.73
C LEU A 99 -0.89 -10.62 0.72
N LEU A 100 0.35 -11.01 1.02
CA LEU A 100 0.89 -10.90 2.37
C LEU A 100 1.04 -9.45 2.81
N SER A 101 1.44 -8.55 1.91
CA SER A 101 1.52 -7.13 2.22
C SER A 101 0.15 -6.54 2.51
N LEU A 102 -0.89 -6.98 1.82
CA LEU A 102 -2.26 -6.55 2.06
C LEU A 102 -2.74 -6.96 3.46
N TRP A 103 -2.56 -8.24 3.83
CA TRP A 103 -2.92 -8.73 5.16
C TRP A 103 -2.10 -8.09 6.27
N THR A 104 -0.78 -8.08 6.12
CA THR A 104 0.13 -7.52 7.13
C THR A 104 -0.07 -6.01 7.29
N GLY A 105 -0.29 -5.30 6.19
CA GLY A 105 -0.58 -3.87 6.19
C GLY A 105 -1.89 -3.55 6.90
N GLY A 106 -2.94 -4.34 6.65
CA GLY A 106 -4.23 -4.20 7.34
C GLY A 106 -4.10 -4.42 8.85
N ILE A 107 -3.42 -5.49 9.28
CA ILE A 107 -3.17 -5.78 10.70
C ILE A 107 -2.35 -4.66 11.35
N PHE A 108 -1.31 -4.19 10.66
CA PHE A 108 -0.45 -3.11 11.16
C PHE A 108 -1.24 -1.81 11.37
N LEU A 109 -2.10 -1.42 10.41
CA LEU A 109 -2.93 -0.23 10.52
C LEU A 109 -3.96 -0.35 11.65
N LEU A 110 -4.58 -1.51 11.83
CA LEU A 110 -5.48 -1.77 12.94
C LEU A 110 -4.76 -1.65 14.29
N ALA A 111 -3.56 -2.19 14.40
CA ALA A 111 -2.75 -2.08 15.60
C ALA A 111 -2.40 -0.61 15.90
N CYS A 112 -2.01 0.16 14.89
CA CYS A 112 -1.73 1.59 15.04
C CYS A 112 -2.98 2.38 15.46
N ASP A 113 -4.15 2.09 14.91
CA ASP A 113 -5.41 2.73 15.28
C ASP A 113 -5.81 2.41 16.74
N MET A 114 -5.64 1.15 17.15
CA MET A 114 -5.86 0.76 18.53
C MET A 114 -4.90 1.47 19.49
N LEU A 115 -3.62 1.54 19.16
CA LEU A 115 -2.63 2.27 19.95
C LEU A 115 -2.97 3.76 20.06
N ALA A 116 -3.41 4.38 18.95
CA ALA A 116 -3.85 5.77 18.94
C ALA A 116 -4.98 6.02 19.93
N LYS A 117 -5.99 5.17 19.91
CA LYS A 117 -7.18 5.31 20.76
C LYS A 117 -6.89 5.03 22.22
N TYR A 118 -6.05 4.03 22.54
CA TYR A 118 -5.78 3.64 23.92
C TYR A 118 -4.73 4.51 24.62
N LEU A 119 -3.66 4.95 23.91
CA LEU A 119 -2.55 5.65 24.55
C LEU A 119 -2.78 7.15 24.71
N LEU A 120 -3.55 7.77 23.84
CA LEU A 120 -3.54 9.22 23.74
C LEU A 120 -4.88 9.89 24.08
N SER A 121 -5.95 9.12 24.35
CA SER A 121 -7.30 9.66 24.68
C SER A 121 -7.76 10.83 23.80
N MET A 122 -7.05 11.07 22.70
CA MET A 122 -7.26 12.10 21.71
C MET A 122 -7.42 11.44 20.34
N GLU A 123 -8.24 12.00 19.48
CA GLU A 123 -8.41 11.59 18.09
C GLU A 123 -7.17 12.01 17.25
N LEU A 124 -6.00 11.42 17.53
CA LEU A 124 -4.83 11.66 16.71
C LEU A 124 -4.95 10.92 15.39
N PRO A 125 -4.61 11.55 14.27
CA PRO A 125 -4.55 10.88 12.98
C PRO A 125 -3.59 9.69 13.04
N VAL A 126 -4.04 8.51 12.62
CA VAL A 126 -3.24 7.27 12.56
C VAL A 126 -1.90 7.49 11.85
N GLY A 127 -1.86 8.43 10.90
CA GLY A 127 -0.66 8.83 10.17
C GLY A 127 0.49 9.32 11.04
N ILE A 128 0.23 9.95 12.18
CA ILE A 128 1.29 10.40 13.10
C ILE A 128 1.99 9.18 13.72
N ILE A 129 1.23 8.18 14.13
CA ILE A 129 1.78 6.97 14.74
C ILE A 129 2.53 6.12 13.72
N THR A 130 1.96 5.96 12.53
CA THR A 130 2.64 5.23 11.44
C THR A 130 3.92 5.92 11.00
N ALA A 131 3.96 7.25 10.98
CA ALA A 131 5.18 8.01 10.70
C ALA A 131 6.21 7.88 11.82
N PHE A 132 5.78 7.94 13.08
CA PHE A 132 6.67 7.81 14.23
C PHE A 132 7.35 6.43 14.30
N ILE A 133 6.64 5.37 13.95
CA ILE A 133 7.20 4.01 13.85
C ILE A 133 8.00 3.87 12.56
N GLY A 134 7.53 4.44 11.47
CA GLY A 134 8.06 4.27 10.13
C GLY A 134 9.39 4.96 9.89
N CYS A 135 9.58 6.19 10.40
CA CYS A 135 10.81 6.96 10.20
C CYS A 135 12.07 6.26 10.75
N PRO A 136 12.12 5.78 12.02
CA PRO A 136 13.28 5.08 12.54
C PRO A 136 13.57 3.78 11.80
N PHE A 137 12.52 3.04 11.43
CA PHE A 137 12.65 1.81 10.68
C PHE A 137 13.25 2.06 9.29
N PHE A 138 12.77 3.07 8.58
CA PHE A 138 13.28 3.45 7.26
C PHE A 138 14.74 3.92 7.33
N MET A 139 15.09 4.72 8.34
CA MET A 139 16.47 5.14 8.59
C MET A 139 17.39 3.95 8.82
N TRP A 140 16.99 3.00 9.66
CA TRP A 140 17.75 1.77 9.91
C TRP A 140 17.95 0.96 8.64
N LEU A 141 16.94 0.89 7.80
CA LEU A 141 16.94 0.15 6.54
C LEU A 141 17.89 0.78 5.51
N LEU A 142 17.93 2.11 5.43
CA LEU A 142 18.87 2.84 4.57
C LEU A 142 20.31 2.62 5.01
N LEU A 143 20.58 2.67 6.31
CA LEU A 143 21.93 2.45 6.86
C LEU A 143 22.41 1.02 6.58
N LYS A 144 21.54 0.02 6.72
CA LYS A 144 21.87 -1.39 6.43
C LYS A 144 22.17 -1.65 4.96
N LYS A 145 21.59 -0.89 4.03
CA LYS A 145 21.83 -1.05 2.59
C LYS A 145 23.18 -0.46 2.14
N GLN A 146 23.78 0.40 2.96
CA GLN A 146 25.09 1.01 2.67
C GLN A 146 26.26 0.21 3.25
N SER A 147 26.01 -0.79 4.08
CA SER A 147 26.98 -1.76 4.61
C SER A 147 26.98 -3.04 3.80
#